data_8adce80aa2de43a60c404eac607a1227
#
_entry.id   8adce80aa2de43a60c404eac607a1227
#
_cell.length_a   1.000
_cell.length_b   1.000
_cell.length_c   1.000
_cell.angle_alpha   90.00
_cell.angle_beta   90.00
_cell.angle_gamma   90.00
#
_symmetry.space_group_name_H-M   'P 1'
#
loop_
_entity.id
_entity.type
_entity.pdbx_description
1 polymer ?
#
loop_
_entity_poly.entity_id
_entity_poly.type
_entity_poly.pdbx_seq_one_letter_code
_entity_poly.pdbx_strand_id
1 'polypeptide(L)'
;MEKRDFKFDKRADKYDDHFEGKLSKVFYKLIYDNIKLFDSAQVLDVGCGTGTILKTLSERYKIVAHGIDVENEMLKVAKAKCPGMDIQLCSCEATPFADKSLDAVIACMAYHHFPDKGAFEKEAARILKTGARLYIADPNFPLVLRKIINILVRNLNGEFFSSKEIAMRFEKSGFKLVTIKKRAYGQLVVLEKL
;
A
#
# COMPACT_ATOMS: atom_id res chain seq x y z
N MET A 1 3.15 6.87 -26.52
CA MET A 1 2.28 7.68 -25.61
C MET A 1 3.11 7.98 -24.39
N GLU A 2 3.54 9.24 -24.21
CA GLU A 2 4.36 9.66 -23.06
C GLU A 2 3.56 9.46 -21.77
N LYS A 3 4.11 8.66 -20.85
CA LYS A 3 3.61 8.54 -19.48
C LYS A 3 3.74 9.92 -18.82
N ARG A 4 2.62 10.53 -18.45
CA ARG A 4 2.66 11.69 -17.56
C ARG A 4 2.99 11.17 -16.16
N ASP A 5 4.26 11.35 -15.79
CA ASP A 5 4.75 11.05 -14.46
C ASP A 5 4.01 11.89 -13.41
N PHE A 6 3.43 11.24 -12.43
CA PHE A 6 3.13 11.88 -11.15
C PHE A 6 4.48 12.33 -10.59
N LYS A 7 4.74 13.63 -10.58
CA LYS A 7 6.02 14.20 -10.11
C LYS A 7 6.09 14.20 -8.58
N PHE A 8 6.09 13.03 -7.96
CA PHE A 8 6.48 12.90 -6.55
C PHE A 8 7.98 13.17 -6.36
N ASP A 9 8.79 12.94 -7.39
CA ASP A 9 10.24 13.11 -7.42
C ASP A 9 10.75 14.44 -6.88
N LYS A 10 10.11 15.56 -7.19
CA LYS A 10 10.62 16.90 -6.82
C LYS A 10 10.35 17.32 -5.37
N ARG A 11 9.65 16.49 -4.58
CA ARG A 11 9.18 16.83 -3.23
C ARG A 11 9.45 15.75 -2.18
N ALA A 12 10.20 14.70 -2.53
CA ALA A 12 10.40 13.54 -1.68
C ALA A 12 10.94 13.92 -0.28
N ASP A 13 11.93 14.82 -0.21
CA ASP A 13 12.54 15.27 1.06
C ASP A 13 11.57 15.98 2.01
N LYS A 14 10.51 16.57 1.47
CA LYS A 14 9.51 17.33 2.23
C LYS A 14 8.13 16.69 2.21
N TYR A 15 8.01 15.47 1.63
CA TYR A 15 6.71 14.82 1.43
C TYR A 15 5.92 14.66 2.73
N ASP A 16 6.57 14.21 3.79
CA ASP A 16 5.91 13.97 5.08
C ASP A 16 5.40 15.24 5.75
N ASP A 17 5.99 16.41 5.44
CA ASP A 17 5.62 17.72 5.97
C ASP A 17 4.60 18.47 5.09
N HIS A 18 4.46 18.08 3.83
CA HIS A 18 3.48 18.64 2.91
C HIS A 18 2.05 18.20 3.24
N PHE A 19 1.09 18.87 2.58
CA PHE A 19 -0.34 18.60 2.73
C PHE A 19 -0.68 17.11 2.47
N GLU A 20 -0.09 16.49 1.46
CA GLU A 20 -0.30 15.08 1.12
C GLU A 20 0.19 14.14 2.22
N GLY A 21 1.38 14.37 2.78
CA GLY A 21 1.91 13.61 3.92
C GLY A 21 1.07 13.81 5.19
N LYS A 22 0.54 15.01 5.41
CA LYS A 22 -0.38 15.27 6.53
C LYS A 22 -1.71 14.53 6.36
N LEU A 23 -2.26 14.47 5.14
CA LEU A 23 -3.44 13.68 4.83
C LEU A 23 -3.18 12.19 5.05
N SER A 24 -1.99 11.69 4.71
CA SER A 24 -1.61 10.27 4.86
C SER A 24 -1.63 9.79 6.31
N LYS A 25 -1.51 10.66 7.31
CA LYS A 25 -1.55 10.29 8.74
C LYS A 25 -2.83 9.56 9.16
N VAL A 26 -3.97 9.84 8.51
CA VAL A 26 -5.24 9.13 8.77
C VAL A 26 -5.10 7.66 8.39
N PHE A 27 -4.49 7.38 7.26
CA PHE A 27 -4.27 6.03 6.73
C PHE A 27 -3.20 5.28 7.52
N TYR A 28 -2.10 5.95 7.89
CA TYR A 28 -1.08 5.39 8.77
C TYR A 28 -1.69 4.93 10.09
N LYS A 29 -2.53 5.79 10.69
CA LYS A 29 -3.22 5.42 11.93
C LYS A 29 -4.17 4.24 11.75
N LEU A 30 -4.89 4.15 10.61
CA LEU A 30 -5.73 2.98 10.31
C LEU A 30 -4.88 1.69 10.24
N ILE A 31 -3.69 1.73 9.65
CA ILE A 31 -2.77 0.59 9.63
C ILE A 31 -2.30 0.27 11.06
N TYR A 32 -1.72 1.25 11.77
CA TYR A 32 -1.11 1.03 13.09
C TYR A 32 -2.07 0.52 14.15
N ASP A 33 -3.33 0.98 14.11
CA ASP A 33 -4.37 0.58 15.07
C ASP A 33 -4.91 -0.85 14.79
N ASN A 34 -4.68 -1.40 13.60
CA ASN A 34 -5.33 -2.66 13.17
C ASN A 34 -4.37 -3.74 12.69
N ILE A 35 -3.10 -3.42 12.45
CA ILE A 35 -2.13 -4.41 12.00
C ILE A 35 -1.80 -5.38 13.15
N LYS A 36 -1.67 -6.66 12.80
CA LYS A 36 -1.26 -7.72 13.73
C LYS A 36 -0.02 -8.39 13.18
N LEU A 37 1.09 -8.26 13.86
CA LEU A 37 2.38 -8.81 13.49
C LEU A 37 2.95 -9.61 14.68
N PHE A 38 3.83 -10.54 14.38
CA PHE A 38 4.59 -11.34 15.34
C PHE A 38 6.10 -11.15 15.12
N ASP A 39 6.92 -11.58 16.05
CA ASP A 39 8.38 -11.45 15.96
C ASP A 39 8.92 -12.22 14.74
N SER A 40 9.82 -11.57 14.00
CA SER A 40 10.41 -12.06 12.74
C SER A 40 9.44 -12.18 11.56
N ALA A 41 8.22 -11.62 11.65
CA ALA A 41 7.30 -11.57 10.50
C ALA A 41 7.95 -10.86 9.30
N GLN A 42 7.80 -11.45 8.12
CA GLN A 42 8.21 -10.89 6.83
C GLN A 42 7.13 -9.93 6.36
N VAL A 43 7.39 -8.64 6.34
CA VAL A 43 6.41 -7.58 6.05
C VAL A 43 6.85 -6.77 4.85
N LEU A 44 5.98 -6.65 3.84
CA LEU A 44 6.20 -5.84 2.64
C LEU A 44 5.25 -4.64 2.64
N ASP A 45 5.79 -3.45 2.43
CA ASP A 45 5.04 -2.22 2.10
C ASP A 45 5.18 -1.94 0.60
N VAL A 46 4.05 -1.99 -0.12
CA VAL A 46 3.97 -1.80 -1.58
C VAL A 46 3.53 -0.37 -1.88
N GLY A 47 4.37 0.37 -2.60
CA GLY A 47 4.27 1.82 -2.71
C GLY A 47 4.71 2.47 -1.41
N CYS A 48 5.88 2.07 -0.89
CA CYS A 48 6.35 2.44 0.45
C CYS A 48 6.73 3.93 0.58
N GLY A 49 6.82 4.66 -0.53
CA GLY A 49 7.18 6.07 -0.56
C GLY A 49 8.45 6.36 0.23
N THR A 50 8.36 7.26 1.20
CA THR A 50 9.47 7.65 2.08
C THR A 50 9.77 6.67 3.22
N GLY A 51 9.11 5.49 3.27
CA GLY A 51 9.35 4.44 4.26
C GLY A 51 8.75 4.70 5.65
N THR A 52 7.86 5.68 5.81
CA THR A 52 7.32 6.10 7.12
C THR A 52 6.58 4.98 7.84
N ILE A 53 5.82 4.15 7.12
CA ILE A 53 5.11 2.99 7.73
C ILE A 53 6.12 1.97 8.22
N LEU A 54 7.07 1.56 7.39
CA LEU A 54 8.06 0.56 7.74
C LEU A 54 8.89 0.97 8.95
N LYS A 55 9.36 2.23 8.98
CA LYS A 55 10.09 2.76 10.14
C LYS A 55 9.28 2.62 11.42
N THR A 56 8.04 3.09 11.42
CA THR A 56 7.18 3.05 12.61
C THR A 56 6.86 1.61 13.04
N LEU A 57 6.66 0.70 12.08
CA LEU A 57 6.39 -0.70 12.41
C LEU A 57 7.61 -1.41 12.99
N SER A 58 8.81 -1.16 12.47
CA SER A 58 10.04 -1.73 13.00
C SER A 58 10.44 -1.20 14.38
N GLU A 59 9.99 0.00 14.74
CA GLU A 59 10.13 0.54 16.10
C GLU A 59 9.19 -0.15 17.11
N ARG A 60 8.08 -0.74 16.62
CA ARG A 60 7.05 -1.39 17.46
C ARG A 60 7.17 -2.91 17.51
N TYR A 61 7.71 -3.51 16.46
CA TYR A 61 7.74 -4.96 16.26
C TYR A 61 9.13 -5.39 15.76
N LYS A 62 9.59 -6.55 16.18
CA LYS A 62 10.84 -7.17 15.66
C LYS A 62 10.53 -7.88 14.34
N ILE A 63 10.33 -7.13 13.26
CA ILE A 63 9.99 -7.65 11.94
C ILE A 63 11.17 -7.62 10.98
N VAL A 64 11.05 -8.40 9.89
CA VAL A 64 11.89 -8.26 8.70
C VAL A 64 11.11 -7.41 7.71
N ALA A 65 11.54 -6.16 7.52
CA ALA A 65 10.81 -5.16 6.76
C ALA A 65 11.36 -5.01 5.34
N HIS A 66 10.46 -5.09 4.37
CA HIS A 66 10.71 -4.88 2.95
C HIS A 66 9.85 -3.74 2.42
N GLY A 67 10.39 -2.94 1.52
CA GLY A 67 9.65 -1.87 0.85
C GLY A 67 9.91 -1.86 -0.65
N ILE A 68 8.87 -1.65 -1.44
CA ILE A 68 8.99 -1.42 -2.87
C ILE A 68 8.24 -0.17 -3.28
N ASP A 69 8.82 0.56 -4.23
CA ASP A 69 8.19 1.72 -4.87
C ASP A 69 8.72 1.85 -6.30
N VAL A 70 8.02 2.59 -7.15
CA VAL A 70 8.45 2.90 -8.52
C VAL A 70 9.15 4.26 -8.63
N GLU A 71 9.10 5.07 -7.57
CA GLU A 71 9.66 6.42 -7.52
C GLU A 71 11.03 6.44 -6.84
N ASN A 72 12.09 6.61 -7.64
CA ASN A 72 13.46 6.51 -7.16
C ASN A 72 13.81 7.54 -6.07
N GLU A 73 13.30 8.78 -6.19
CA GLU A 73 13.56 9.83 -5.19
C GLU A 73 12.89 9.52 -3.84
N MET A 74 11.70 8.92 -3.84
CA MET A 74 11.06 8.41 -2.63
C MET A 74 11.91 7.34 -1.96
N LEU A 75 12.46 6.40 -2.75
CA LEU A 75 13.31 5.33 -2.23
C LEU A 75 14.63 5.82 -1.65
N LYS A 76 15.22 6.91 -2.18
CA LYS A 76 16.40 7.54 -1.56
C LYS A 76 16.10 7.99 -0.13
N VAL A 77 14.96 8.66 0.06
CA VAL A 77 14.51 9.09 1.40
C VAL A 77 14.20 7.89 2.28
N ALA A 78 13.52 6.87 1.74
CA ALA A 78 13.20 5.65 2.48
C ALA A 78 14.46 4.91 2.97
N LYS A 79 15.48 4.73 2.12
CA LYS A 79 16.76 4.10 2.48
C LYS A 79 17.50 4.87 3.58
N ALA A 80 17.48 6.20 3.51
CA ALA A 80 18.09 7.04 4.55
C ALA A 80 17.32 6.94 5.89
N LYS A 81 15.98 6.86 5.82
CA LYS A 81 15.09 6.78 7.00
C LYS A 81 15.07 5.39 7.64
N CYS A 82 15.27 4.33 6.84
CA CYS A 82 15.15 2.93 7.23
C CYS A 82 16.47 2.16 6.96
N PRO A 83 17.58 2.53 7.60
CA PRO A 83 18.87 1.87 7.35
C PRO A 83 18.79 0.38 7.72
N GLY A 84 19.31 -0.46 6.83
CA GLY A 84 19.32 -1.93 7.02
C GLY A 84 18.03 -2.65 6.61
N MET A 85 16.98 -1.93 6.16
CA MET A 85 15.80 -2.55 5.56
C MET A 85 16.02 -2.80 4.06
N ASP A 86 15.34 -3.82 3.55
CA ASP A 86 15.35 -4.15 2.11
C ASP A 86 14.37 -3.24 1.36
N ILE A 87 14.90 -2.15 0.78
CA ILE A 87 14.12 -1.14 0.03
C ILE A 87 14.53 -1.19 -1.44
N GLN A 88 13.59 -1.52 -2.35
CA GLN A 88 13.86 -1.80 -3.75
C GLN A 88 13.00 -0.97 -4.71
N LEU A 89 13.60 -0.59 -5.87
CA LEU A 89 12.87 -0.02 -7.00
C LEU A 89 12.18 -1.17 -7.75
N CYS A 90 10.86 -1.27 -7.61
CA CYS A 90 10.12 -2.39 -8.16
C CYS A 90 8.64 -2.05 -8.37
N SER A 91 8.05 -2.59 -9.43
CA SER A 91 6.60 -2.55 -9.64
C SER A 91 5.88 -3.52 -8.71
N CYS A 92 4.65 -3.16 -8.33
CA CYS A 92 3.77 -4.01 -7.54
C CYS A 92 3.23 -5.24 -8.29
N GLU A 93 3.36 -5.26 -9.61
CA GLU A 93 2.77 -6.27 -10.51
C GLU A 93 3.60 -7.55 -10.64
N ALA A 94 4.91 -7.45 -10.37
CA ALA A 94 5.86 -8.57 -10.43
C ALA A 94 7.02 -8.28 -9.48
N THR A 95 6.95 -8.80 -8.27
CA THR A 95 7.95 -8.55 -7.22
C THR A 95 9.01 -9.64 -7.16
N PRO A 96 10.21 -9.37 -6.63
CA PRO A 96 11.27 -10.39 -6.52
C PRO A 96 11.06 -11.39 -5.37
N PHE A 97 9.95 -11.30 -4.64
CA PHE A 97 9.66 -12.20 -3.52
C PHE A 97 9.22 -13.58 -4.00
N ALA A 98 9.66 -14.61 -3.30
CA ALA A 98 9.26 -15.99 -3.56
C ALA A 98 7.78 -16.21 -3.23
N ASP A 99 7.19 -17.24 -3.81
CA ASP A 99 5.83 -17.67 -3.50
C ASP A 99 5.69 -17.96 -2.01
N LYS A 100 4.58 -17.51 -1.41
CA LYS A 100 4.24 -17.80 -0.01
C LYS A 100 5.38 -17.49 0.97
N SER A 101 6.10 -16.36 0.76
CA SER A 101 7.23 -15.95 1.59
C SER A 101 6.88 -14.89 2.63
N LEU A 102 5.80 -14.14 2.43
CA LEU A 102 5.46 -12.98 3.26
C LEU A 102 4.34 -13.28 4.25
N ASP A 103 4.45 -12.71 5.45
CA ASP A 103 3.47 -12.82 6.54
C ASP A 103 2.46 -11.66 6.54
N ALA A 104 2.86 -10.52 5.97
CA ALA A 104 1.95 -9.39 5.76
C ALA A 104 2.37 -8.56 4.55
N VAL A 105 1.38 -8.05 3.81
CA VAL A 105 1.56 -7.04 2.76
C VAL A 105 0.70 -5.83 3.10
N ILE A 106 1.26 -4.65 2.92
CA ILE A 106 0.61 -3.36 3.14
C ILE A 106 0.59 -2.62 1.80
N ALA A 107 -0.53 -1.97 1.48
CA ALA A 107 -0.63 -0.96 0.43
C ALA A 107 -1.37 0.23 1.02
N CYS A 108 -0.64 1.30 1.36
CA CYS A 108 -1.19 2.46 2.03
C CYS A 108 -1.05 3.70 1.16
N MET A 109 -2.16 4.32 0.77
CA MET A 109 -2.21 5.43 -0.18
C MET A 109 -1.55 5.10 -1.53
N ALA A 110 -1.60 3.83 -1.93
CA ALA A 110 -0.90 3.33 -3.09
C ALA A 110 -1.81 2.58 -4.07
N TYR A 111 -2.74 1.75 -3.59
CA TYR A 111 -3.55 0.86 -4.44
C TYR A 111 -4.33 1.61 -5.52
N HIS A 112 -4.86 2.79 -5.24
CA HIS A 112 -5.57 3.61 -6.23
C HIS A 112 -4.67 4.11 -7.39
N HIS A 113 -3.34 4.08 -7.22
CA HIS A 113 -2.36 4.44 -8.26
C HIS A 113 -1.82 3.25 -9.06
N PHE A 114 -2.05 2.01 -8.63
CA PHE A 114 -1.48 0.85 -9.32
C PHE A 114 -1.97 0.75 -10.76
N PRO A 115 -1.09 0.58 -11.76
CA PRO A 115 -1.47 0.59 -13.17
C PRO A 115 -2.37 -0.59 -13.53
N ASP A 116 -1.98 -1.81 -13.15
CA ASP A 116 -2.78 -3.03 -13.27
C ASP A 116 -3.10 -3.62 -11.90
N LYS A 117 -4.29 -3.28 -11.41
CA LYS A 117 -4.76 -3.76 -10.11
C LYS A 117 -4.97 -5.28 -10.09
N GLY A 118 -5.37 -5.86 -11.23
CA GLY A 118 -5.54 -7.31 -11.35
C GLY A 118 -4.22 -8.06 -11.29
N ALA A 119 -3.15 -7.51 -11.87
CA ALA A 119 -1.82 -8.06 -11.74
C ALA A 119 -1.32 -7.99 -10.29
N PHE A 120 -1.51 -6.85 -9.60
CA PHE A 120 -1.19 -6.75 -8.18
C PHE A 120 -1.99 -7.73 -7.30
N GLU A 121 -3.28 -7.91 -7.56
CA GLU A 121 -4.13 -8.85 -6.82
C GLU A 121 -3.59 -10.29 -6.91
N LYS A 122 -3.17 -10.72 -8.11
CA LYS A 122 -2.54 -12.02 -8.34
C LYS A 122 -1.16 -12.11 -7.67
N GLU A 123 -0.37 -11.06 -7.77
CA GLU A 123 0.97 -11.01 -7.17
C GLU A 123 0.89 -11.07 -5.64
N ALA A 124 0.00 -10.29 -5.02
CA ALA A 124 -0.25 -10.37 -3.58
C ALA A 124 -0.68 -11.78 -3.14
N ALA A 125 -1.52 -12.45 -3.97
CA ALA A 125 -1.93 -13.82 -3.69
C ALA A 125 -0.77 -14.83 -3.83
N ARG A 126 0.20 -14.57 -4.72
CA ARG A 126 1.37 -15.42 -4.92
C ARG A 126 2.35 -15.33 -3.74
N ILE A 127 2.69 -14.09 -3.33
CA ILE A 127 3.76 -13.84 -2.34
C ILE A 127 3.33 -14.06 -0.89
N LEU A 128 2.02 -13.91 -0.58
CA LEU A 128 1.50 -14.12 0.77
C LEU A 128 1.37 -15.61 1.12
N LYS A 129 1.79 -15.97 2.32
CA LYS A 129 1.51 -17.28 2.93
C LYS A 129 0.01 -17.48 3.11
N THR A 130 -0.47 -18.73 3.11
CA THR A 130 -1.84 -19.06 3.53
C THR A 130 -2.07 -18.58 4.97
N GLY A 131 -3.17 -17.90 5.23
CA GLY A 131 -3.48 -17.28 6.52
C GLY A 131 -2.82 -15.91 6.74
N ALA A 132 -1.89 -15.50 5.90
CA ALA A 132 -1.25 -14.19 5.97
C ALA A 132 -2.21 -13.05 5.54
N ARG A 133 -1.89 -11.81 5.93
CA ARG A 133 -2.82 -10.69 5.76
C ARG A 133 -2.32 -9.64 4.79
N LEU A 134 -3.28 -9.12 4.01
CA LEU A 134 -3.13 -7.94 3.17
C LEU A 134 -3.91 -6.78 3.81
N TYR A 135 -3.25 -5.63 3.93
CA TYR A 135 -3.81 -4.39 4.48
C TYR A 135 -3.83 -3.32 3.40
N ILE A 136 -5.02 -2.90 2.97
CA ILE A 136 -5.18 -1.82 1.97
C ILE A 136 -5.83 -0.63 2.65
N ALA A 137 -5.09 0.46 2.79
CA ALA A 137 -5.58 1.73 3.34
C ALA A 137 -5.58 2.81 2.26
N ASP A 138 -6.78 3.22 1.84
CA ASP A 138 -6.98 4.13 0.71
C ASP A 138 -8.11 5.15 0.98
N PRO A 139 -8.20 6.24 0.21
CA PRO A 139 -9.31 7.18 0.29
C PRO A 139 -10.67 6.52 0.05
N ASN A 140 -11.66 6.95 0.82
CA ASN A 140 -13.04 6.48 0.71
C ASN A 140 -13.97 7.65 0.44
N PHE A 141 -14.38 7.80 -0.80
CA PHE A 141 -15.30 8.84 -1.22
C PHE A 141 -16.74 8.31 -1.35
N PRO A 142 -17.76 9.13 -1.05
CA PRO A 142 -19.14 8.82 -1.39
C PRO A 142 -19.32 8.50 -2.89
N LEU A 143 -20.26 7.63 -3.22
CA LEU A 143 -20.40 7.05 -4.56
C LEU A 143 -20.39 8.10 -5.68
N VAL A 144 -21.17 9.18 -5.54
CA VAL A 144 -21.28 10.22 -6.59
C VAL A 144 -19.95 10.95 -6.75
N LEU A 145 -19.36 11.40 -5.64
CA LEU A 145 -18.06 12.09 -5.66
C LEU A 145 -16.96 11.20 -6.22
N ARG A 146 -16.93 9.91 -5.83
CA ARG A 146 -15.95 8.94 -6.33
C ARG A 146 -16.04 8.76 -7.86
N LYS A 147 -17.26 8.68 -8.42
CA LYS A 147 -17.43 8.59 -9.87
C LYS A 147 -16.87 9.81 -10.58
N ILE A 148 -17.13 11.01 -10.05
CA ILE A 148 -16.58 12.25 -10.60
C ILE A 148 -15.06 12.28 -10.53
N ILE A 149 -14.49 11.98 -9.35
CA ILE A 149 -13.04 11.93 -9.17
C ILE A 149 -12.42 10.91 -10.12
N ASN A 150 -12.96 9.71 -10.24
CA ASN A 150 -12.42 8.68 -11.13
C ASN A 150 -12.41 9.11 -12.61
N ILE A 151 -13.40 9.89 -13.05
CA ILE A 151 -13.38 10.48 -14.40
C ILE A 151 -12.22 11.47 -14.53
N LEU A 152 -12.02 12.34 -13.53
CA LEU A 152 -10.99 13.38 -13.57
C LEU A 152 -9.57 12.81 -13.50
N VAL A 153 -9.36 11.75 -12.71
CA VAL A 153 -8.02 11.16 -12.49
C VAL A 153 -7.70 10.00 -13.43
N ARG A 154 -8.63 9.62 -14.31
CA ARG A 154 -8.45 8.48 -15.24
C ARG A 154 -7.17 8.58 -16.08
N ASN A 155 -6.86 9.79 -16.56
CA ASN A 155 -5.66 10.05 -17.35
C ASN A 155 -4.36 10.06 -16.52
N LEU A 156 -4.48 9.98 -15.19
CA LEU A 156 -3.38 9.95 -14.22
C LEU A 156 -3.22 8.56 -13.59
N ASN A 157 -3.82 7.51 -14.19
CA ASN A 157 -3.86 6.14 -13.67
C ASN A 157 -4.47 6.01 -12.26
N GLY A 158 -5.18 7.05 -11.79
CA GLY A 158 -5.88 7.02 -10.51
C GLY A 158 -7.26 6.36 -10.64
N GLU A 159 -7.57 5.43 -9.74
CA GLU A 159 -8.92 4.85 -9.64
C GLU A 159 -9.23 4.49 -8.18
N PHE A 160 -10.25 5.12 -7.63
CA PHE A 160 -10.69 4.92 -6.25
C PHE A 160 -11.84 3.92 -6.16
N PHE A 161 -11.78 3.04 -5.16
CA PHE A 161 -12.77 2.02 -4.90
C PHE A 161 -13.38 2.20 -3.50
N SER A 162 -14.60 1.71 -3.30
CA SER A 162 -15.14 1.49 -1.96
C SER A 162 -14.51 0.25 -1.34
N SER A 163 -14.59 0.16 -0.02
CA SER A 163 -14.12 -1.04 0.71
C SER A 163 -14.78 -2.33 0.23
N LYS A 164 -16.06 -2.28 -0.18
CA LYS A 164 -16.76 -3.45 -0.73
C LYS A 164 -16.20 -3.86 -2.09
N GLU A 165 -15.94 -2.90 -2.97
CA GLU A 165 -15.34 -3.18 -4.28
C GLU A 165 -13.93 -3.76 -4.14
N ILE A 166 -13.10 -3.22 -3.21
CA ILE A 166 -11.79 -3.80 -2.90
C ILE A 166 -11.94 -5.25 -2.44
N ALA A 167 -12.78 -5.51 -1.45
CA ALA A 167 -13.01 -6.85 -0.92
C ALA A 167 -13.43 -7.84 -2.02
N MET A 168 -14.44 -7.48 -2.82
CA MET A 168 -14.94 -8.32 -3.93
C MET A 168 -13.88 -8.63 -5.00
N ARG A 169 -12.98 -7.70 -5.29
CA ARG A 169 -11.88 -7.91 -6.23
C ARG A 169 -10.90 -8.96 -5.68
N PHE A 170 -10.48 -8.82 -4.44
CA PHE A 170 -9.54 -9.75 -3.82
C PHE A 170 -10.14 -11.12 -3.49
N GLU A 171 -11.44 -11.22 -3.22
CA GLU A 171 -12.13 -12.50 -3.08
C GLU A 171 -11.97 -13.38 -4.32
N LYS A 172 -12.03 -12.79 -5.52
CA LYS A 172 -11.77 -13.50 -6.80
C LYS A 172 -10.32 -13.99 -6.93
N SER A 173 -9.40 -13.39 -6.20
CA SER A 173 -7.96 -13.73 -6.20
C SER A 173 -7.55 -14.61 -5.02
N GLY A 174 -8.51 -15.24 -4.32
CA GLY A 174 -8.25 -16.21 -3.25
C GLY A 174 -7.99 -15.58 -1.89
N PHE A 175 -8.67 -14.48 -1.60
CA PHE A 175 -8.68 -13.86 -0.27
C PHE A 175 -10.08 -13.93 0.35
N LYS A 176 -10.14 -13.86 1.68
CA LYS A 176 -11.40 -13.59 2.40
C LYS A 176 -11.30 -12.27 3.14
N LEU A 177 -12.42 -11.55 3.22
CA LEU A 177 -12.52 -10.33 3.99
C LEU A 177 -12.45 -10.63 5.50
N VAL A 178 -11.53 -9.97 6.21
CA VAL A 178 -11.42 -10.06 7.68
C VAL A 178 -12.17 -8.92 8.34
N THR A 179 -11.89 -7.67 7.93
CA THR A 179 -12.56 -6.49 8.48
C THR A 179 -12.43 -5.28 7.58
N ILE A 180 -13.36 -4.34 7.75
CA ILE A 180 -13.31 -3.00 7.17
C ILE A 180 -13.31 -2.00 8.32
N LYS A 181 -12.39 -1.04 8.30
CA LYS A 181 -12.36 0.10 9.20
C LYS A 181 -12.45 1.39 8.42
N LYS A 182 -13.12 2.38 8.97
CA LYS A 182 -13.24 3.71 8.35
C LYS A 182 -12.89 4.79 9.38
N ARG A 183 -12.20 5.82 8.92
CA ARG A 183 -11.83 6.97 9.73
C ARG A 183 -11.75 8.21 8.83
N ALA A 184 -12.53 9.25 9.15
CA ALA A 184 -12.62 10.45 8.30
C ALA A 184 -12.86 10.05 6.83
N TYR A 185 -11.98 10.50 5.95
CA TYR A 185 -12.00 10.20 4.50
C TYR A 185 -11.23 8.91 4.12
N GLY A 186 -10.73 8.17 5.10
CA GLY A 186 -9.95 6.94 4.89
C GLY A 186 -10.74 5.67 5.15
N GLN A 187 -10.35 4.61 4.47
CA GLN A 187 -10.78 3.24 4.72
C GLN A 187 -9.57 2.32 4.84
N LEU A 188 -9.72 1.26 5.62
CA LEU A 188 -8.83 0.12 5.66
C LEU A 188 -9.63 -1.14 5.37
N VAL A 189 -9.17 -1.92 4.41
CA VAL A 189 -9.67 -3.26 4.12
C VAL A 189 -8.58 -4.25 4.52
N VAL A 190 -8.91 -5.16 5.43
CA VAL A 190 -8.00 -6.25 5.85
C VAL A 190 -8.52 -7.55 5.26
N LEU A 191 -7.67 -8.21 4.54
CA LEU A 191 -7.93 -9.44 3.80
C LEU A 191 -6.98 -10.54 4.31
N GLU A 192 -7.41 -11.79 4.27
CA GLU A 192 -6.60 -12.95 4.63
C GLU A 192 -6.50 -13.89 3.43
N LYS A 193 -5.29 -14.32 3.11
CA LYS A 193 -5.02 -15.28 2.03
C LYS A 193 -5.54 -16.67 2.39
N LEU A 194 -6.36 -17.25 1.51
CA LEU A 194 -6.88 -18.62 1.64
C LEU A 194 -5.85 -19.68 1.28
#